data_c76bef803f2009796f82f67a36f97fac
#
_entry.id   c76bef803f2009796f82f67a36f97fac
#
_cell.length_a   1.000
_cell.length_b   1.000
_cell.length_c   1.000
_cell.angle_alpha   90.00
_cell.angle_beta   90.00
_cell.angle_gamma   90.00
#
_symmetry.space_group_name_H-M   'P 1'
#
loop_
_entity.id
_entity.type
_entity.pdbx_description
1 polymer ?
#
loop_
_entity_poly.entity_id
_entity_poly.type
_entity_poly.pdbx_seq_one_letter_code
_entity_poly.pdbx_strand_id
1 'polypeptide(L)'
;KDFSYDITGGVDFMGNVSAQVAEYKDTLDQKTLLSILKGVFAMPTTDAKNKEFVEKHSTTIYAPMSATTLNSAVNKACGANKQKFSLVFMHSDVATNLENMKLLEFMKQTDGDGIQKDLTLATWNGRTVVVDDDLPAVTGYADAEADTPGALVIKASGASGASEIDLAKATPYFGTRTLAADMYVVPATQYTTFIMGNGAISYEDIGAKVPYEMARDPKTNGGVDTLYMRQRKVFSPYGISYEKKSQTKLSPTDTALENG
;
A
#
# COMPACT_ATOMS: atom_id res chain seq x y z
N LYS A 1 -33.19 0.67 -19.11
CA LYS A 1 -33.79 0.32 -17.79
C LYS A 1 -34.98 -0.62 -17.93
N ASP A 2 -35.96 -0.29 -18.73
CA ASP A 2 -37.18 -1.09 -18.84
C ASP A 2 -36.93 -2.49 -19.41
N PHE A 3 -36.06 -2.59 -20.42
CA PHE A 3 -35.68 -3.88 -21.03
C PHE A 3 -34.90 -4.77 -20.06
N SER A 4 -33.96 -4.19 -19.26
CA SER A 4 -33.24 -4.96 -18.26
C SER A 4 -34.14 -5.39 -17.08
N TYR A 5 -35.11 -4.56 -16.71
CA TYR A 5 -36.09 -4.88 -15.69
C TYR A 5 -36.96 -6.07 -16.09
N ASP A 6 -37.43 -6.09 -17.35
CA ASP A 6 -38.27 -7.17 -17.88
C ASP A 6 -37.49 -8.51 -17.98
N ILE A 7 -36.21 -8.46 -18.37
CA ILE A 7 -35.38 -9.66 -18.50
C ILE A 7 -34.94 -10.21 -17.11
N THR A 8 -34.68 -9.32 -16.14
CA THR A 8 -34.19 -9.73 -14.81
C THR A 8 -35.31 -10.04 -13.81
N GLY A 9 -36.56 -9.99 -14.21
CA GLY A 9 -37.70 -10.29 -13.34
C GLY A 9 -37.91 -9.27 -12.22
N GLY A 10 -37.57 -8.01 -12.43
CA GLY A 10 -37.83 -6.93 -11.50
C GLY A 10 -36.71 -6.62 -10.51
N VAL A 11 -35.48 -7.09 -10.75
CA VAL A 11 -34.32 -6.76 -9.90
C VAL A 11 -33.99 -5.27 -10.00
N ASP A 12 -33.82 -4.59 -8.86
CA ASP A 12 -33.38 -3.19 -8.82
C ASP A 12 -31.90 -3.07 -9.19
N PHE A 13 -31.67 -2.85 -10.48
CA PHE A 13 -30.33 -2.69 -11.03
C PHE A 13 -29.61 -1.43 -10.48
N MET A 14 -30.36 -0.36 -10.18
CA MET A 14 -29.79 0.88 -9.67
C MET A 14 -29.35 0.76 -8.20
N GLY A 15 -30.04 -0.05 -7.42
CA GLY A 15 -29.62 -0.40 -6.06
C GLY A 15 -28.27 -1.11 -6.05
N ASN A 16 -28.09 -2.09 -6.93
CA ASN A 16 -26.81 -2.81 -7.08
C ASN A 16 -25.67 -1.88 -7.54
N VAL A 17 -25.92 -0.99 -8.49
CA VAL A 17 -24.92 0.01 -8.94
C VAL A 17 -24.53 0.94 -7.80
N SER A 18 -25.48 1.39 -6.98
CA SER A 18 -25.19 2.26 -5.85
C SER A 18 -24.29 1.57 -4.80
N ALA A 19 -24.52 0.28 -4.52
CA ALA A 19 -23.69 -0.50 -3.61
C ALA A 19 -22.26 -0.67 -4.15
N GLN A 20 -22.10 -1.04 -5.42
CA GLN A 20 -20.80 -1.17 -6.07
C GLN A 20 -20.03 0.16 -6.11
N VAL A 21 -20.70 1.28 -6.32
CA VAL A 21 -20.07 2.61 -6.30
C VAL A 21 -19.64 2.99 -4.90
N ALA A 22 -20.37 2.60 -3.84
CA ALA A 22 -19.95 2.83 -2.47
C ALA A 22 -18.64 2.06 -2.16
N GLU A 23 -18.58 0.77 -2.49
CA GLU A 23 -17.38 -0.05 -2.34
C GLU A 23 -16.17 0.51 -3.14
N TYR A 24 -16.42 0.95 -4.38
CA TYR A 24 -15.38 1.61 -5.20
C TYR A 24 -14.83 2.89 -4.54
N LYS A 25 -15.68 3.65 -3.84
CA LYS A 25 -15.24 4.85 -3.12
C LYS A 25 -14.34 4.53 -1.94
N ASP A 26 -14.63 3.48 -1.20
CA ASP A 26 -13.79 3.03 -0.09
C ASP A 26 -12.41 2.59 -0.60
N THR A 27 -12.38 1.89 -1.75
CA THR A 27 -11.12 1.54 -2.43
C THR A 27 -10.32 2.78 -2.87
N LEU A 28 -10.99 3.84 -3.36
CA LEU A 28 -10.31 5.09 -3.71
C LEU A 28 -9.72 5.80 -2.50
N ASP A 29 -10.42 5.79 -1.36
CA ASP A 29 -9.91 6.38 -0.12
C ASP A 29 -8.66 5.65 0.37
N GLN A 30 -8.68 4.31 0.33
CA GLN A 30 -7.53 3.49 0.65
C GLN A 30 -6.33 3.82 -0.25
N LYS A 31 -6.53 3.88 -1.57
CA LYS A 31 -5.47 4.26 -2.52
C LYS A 31 -4.92 5.65 -2.25
N THR A 32 -5.79 6.62 -1.98
CA THR A 32 -5.37 7.98 -1.65
C THR A 32 -4.53 8.00 -0.37
N LEU A 33 -4.92 7.25 0.67
CA LEU A 33 -4.15 7.11 1.90
C LEU A 33 -2.75 6.53 1.65
N LEU A 34 -2.67 5.45 0.86
CA LEU A 34 -1.39 4.82 0.52
C LEU A 34 -0.50 5.74 -0.33
N SER A 35 -1.07 6.49 -1.28
CA SER A 35 -0.35 7.49 -2.08
C SER A 35 0.21 8.62 -1.21
N ILE A 36 -0.54 9.09 -0.21
CA ILE A 36 -0.06 10.08 0.75
C ILE A 36 1.10 9.52 1.58
N LEU A 37 0.98 8.29 2.09
CA LEU A 37 2.05 7.65 2.86
C LEU A 37 3.32 7.49 2.03
N LYS A 38 3.18 7.07 0.77
CA LYS A 38 4.30 6.95 -0.16
C LYS A 38 4.97 8.30 -0.40
N GLY A 39 4.20 9.36 -0.62
CA GLY A 39 4.72 10.73 -0.80
C GLY A 39 5.43 11.27 0.43
N VAL A 40 4.91 11.01 1.63
CA VAL A 40 5.57 11.41 2.90
C VAL A 40 6.98 10.84 3.02
N PHE A 41 7.20 9.59 2.61
CA PHE A 41 8.53 8.97 2.64
C PHE A 41 9.37 9.22 1.37
N ALA A 42 8.77 9.77 0.32
CA ALA A 42 9.44 10.20 -0.91
C ALA A 42 9.86 11.69 -0.87
N MET A 43 9.67 12.39 0.24
CA MET A 43 10.05 13.80 0.39
C MET A 43 11.50 14.05 -0.02
N PRO A 44 11.78 15.16 -0.73
CA PRO A 44 13.13 15.50 -1.17
C PRO A 44 14.10 15.64 0.00
N THR A 45 15.16 14.85 -0.01
CA THR A 45 16.21 14.84 1.03
C THR A 45 17.22 15.99 0.89
N THR A 46 16.97 16.92 -0.04
CA THR A 46 17.75 18.18 -0.19
C THR A 46 17.51 19.13 0.99
N ASP A 47 16.31 19.11 1.57
CA ASP A 47 16.03 19.82 2.83
C ASP A 47 16.49 18.97 4.03
N ALA A 48 17.23 19.61 4.94
CA ALA A 48 17.82 18.92 6.09
C ALA A 48 16.76 18.32 7.04
N LYS A 49 15.61 18.97 7.19
CA LYS A 49 14.53 18.49 8.06
C LYS A 49 13.80 17.29 7.45
N ASN A 50 13.54 17.34 6.15
CA ASN A 50 12.96 16.22 5.42
C ASN A 50 13.89 15.01 5.47
N LYS A 51 15.18 15.23 5.25
CA LYS A 51 16.21 14.19 5.33
C LYS A 51 16.24 13.56 6.71
N GLU A 52 16.30 14.36 7.78
CA GLU A 52 16.29 13.88 9.17
C GLU A 52 15.02 13.06 9.45
N PHE A 53 13.86 13.53 9.01
CA PHE A 53 12.60 12.83 9.18
C PHE A 53 12.61 11.47 8.50
N VAL A 54 12.95 11.42 7.21
CA VAL A 54 12.96 10.19 6.43
C VAL A 54 13.98 9.19 7.00
N GLU A 55 15.21 9.61 7.28
CA GLU A 55 16.27 8.73 7.83
C GLU A 55 15.92 8.17 9.20
N LYS A 56 15.26 8.96 10.05
CA LYS A 56 14.86 8.54 11.38
C LYS A 56 13.68 7.57 11.37
N HIS A 57 12.70 7.78 10.47
CA HIS A 57 11.46 7.03 10.43
C HIS A 57 11.42 5.93 9.36
N SER A 58 12.45 5.79 8.55
CA SER A 58 12.58 4.68 7.61
C SER A 58 13.71 3.72 8.00
N THR A 59 13.50 2.44 7.75
CA THR A 59 14.50 1.40 7.95
C THR A 59 14.41 0.42 6.78
N THR A 60 15.50 0.32 6.03
CA THR A 60 15.61 -0.65 4.94
C THR A 60 16.26 -1.92 5.46
N ILE A 61 15.67 -3.06 5.15
CA ILE A 61 16.22 -4.39 5.44
C ILE A 61 16.40 -5.14 4.12
N TYR A 62 17.48 -5.93 4.04
CA TYR A 62 17.83 -6.73 2.88
C TYR A 62 17.66 -8.23 3.13
N ALA A 63 16.98 -8.58 4.19
CA ALA A 63 16.64 -9.95 4.57
C ALA A 63 15.13 -10.05 4.84
N PRO A 64 14.56 -11.26 4.83
CA PRO A 64 13.18 -11.46 5.22
C PRO A 64 12.89 -10.87 6.62
N MET A 65 11.68 -10.34 6.80
CA MET A 65 11.28 -9.76 8.07
C MET A 65 11.31 -10.80 9.19
N SER A 66 11.84 -10.43 10.34
CA SER A 66 12.04 -11.31 11.52
C SER A 66 11.34 -10.77 12.75
N ALA A 67 11.30 -11.55 13.83
CA ALA A 67 10.69 -11.16 15.10
C ALA A 67 11.25 -9.84 15.69
N THR A 68 12.50 -9.53 15.43
CA THR A 68 13.18 -8.34 15.97
C THR A 68 13.06 -7.11 15.08
N THR A 69 12.74 -7.27 13.79
CA THR A 69 12.74 -6.21 12.79
C THR A 69 11.80 -5.07 13.17
N LEU A 70 10.54 -5.37 13.53
CA LEU A 70 9.54 -4.38 13.94
C LEU A 70 10.03 -3.58 15.16
N ASN A 71 10.49 -4.28 16.20
CA ASN A 71 10.92 -3.63 17.43
C ASN A 71 12.14 -2.74 17.23
N SER A 72 13.07 -3.16 16.36
CA SER A 72 14.25 -2.37 16.01
C SER A 72 13.87 -1.11 15.22
N ALA A 73 12.98 -1.22 14.26
CA ALA A 73 12.48 -0.08 13.48
C ALA A 73 11.74 0.94 14.36
N VAL A 74 10.84 0.46 15.22
CA VAL A 74 10.09 1.33 16.16
C VAL A 74 11.03 1.97 17.19
N ASN A 75 12.04 1.24 17.67
CA ASN A 75 13.03 1.80 18.60
C ASN A 75 13.88 2.89 17.96
N LYS A 76 14.28 2.73 16.69
CA LYS A 76 15.00 3.75 15.94
C LYS A 76 14.16 5.03 15.79
N ALA A 77 12.86 4.89 15.52
CA ALA A 77 11.97 6.03 15.29
C ALA A 77 11.59 6.78 16.57
N CYS A 78 11.30 6.09 17.67
CA CYS A 78 10.66 6.65 18.86
C CYS A 78 11.35 6.35 20.20
N GLY A 79 12.36 5.50 20.22
CA GLY A 79 13.02 5.10 21.46
C GLY A 79 12.05 4.49 22.51
N ALA A 80 11.96 5.08 23.68
CA ALA A 80 11.11 4.60 24.79
C ALA A 80 9.59 4.66 24.50
N ASN A 81 9.14 5.50 23.55
CA ASN A 81 7.73 5.73 23.25
C ASN A 81 7.11 4.71 22.28
N LYS A 82 7.58 3.47 22.28
CA LYS A 82 7.17 2.39 21.36
C LYS A 82 5.66 2.10 21.36
N GLN A 83 4.98 2.33 22.46
CA GLN A 83 3.55 2.05 22.63
C GLN A 83 2.63 2.98 21.83
N LYS A 84 3.17 4.11 21.33
CA LYS A 84 2.40 5.01 20.47
C LYS A 84 2.06 4.41 19.11
N PHE A 85 2.83 3.43 18.67
CA PHE A 85 2.58 2.72 17.41
C PHE A 85 1.67 1.52 17.67
N SER A 86 0.47 1.55 17.13
CA SER A 86 -0.59 0.56 17.37
C SER A 86 -1.03 -0.18 16.12
N LEU A 87 -0.70 0.33 14.93
CA LEU A 87 -1.19 -0.15 13.65
C LEU A 87 -0.03 -0.43 12.69
N VAL A 88 -0.10 -1.57 12.01
CA VAL A 88 0.89 -2.00 11.01
C VAL A 88 0.15 -2.36 9.74
N PHE A 89 0.57 -1.79 8.61
CA PHE A 89 0.11 -2.17 7.28
C PHE A 89 1.22 -2.95 6.58
N MET A 90 0.94 -4.14 6.12
CA MET A 90 1.91 -5.00 5.43
C MET A 90 1.28 -5.76 4.27
N HIS A 91 2.10 -6.07 3.26
CA HIS A 91 1.72 -6.88 2.12
C HIS A 91 1.47 -8.34 2.53
N SER A 92 0.61 -9.05 1.80
CA SER A 92 0.26 -10.45 2.08
C SER A 92 1.45 -11.39 2.11
N ASP A 93 2.46 -11.21 1.24
CA ASP A 93 3.68 -12.02 1.23
C ASP A 93 4.49 -11.86 2.52
N VAL A 94 4.56 -10.63 3.05
CA VAL A 94 5.24 -10.37 4.33
C VAL A 94 4.45 -10.99 5.48
N ALA A 95 3.12 -10.85 5.46
CA ALA A 95 2.24 -11.45 6.45
C ALA A 95 2.36 -12.98 6.46
N THR A 96 2.34 -13.62 5.29
CA THR A 96 2.52 -15.07 5.15
C THR A 96 3.87 -15.55 5.70
N ASN A 97 4.95 -14.79 5.45
CA ASN A 97 6.26 -15.13 6.02
C ASN A 97 6.26 -15.07 7.57
N LEU A 98 5.62 -14.05 8.16
CA LEU A 98 5.48 -13.93 9.61
C LEU A 98 4.55 -14.99 10.21
N GLU A 99 3.51 -15.38 9.48
CA GLU A 99 2.59 -16.47 9.85
C GLU A 99 3.33 -17.81 9.89
N ASN A 100 4.11 -18.12 8.86
CA ASN A 100 4.96 -19.33 8.81
C ASN A 100 5.94 -19.38 9.98
N MET A 101 6.43 -18.25 10.45
CA MET A 101 7.27 -18.13 11.64
C MET A 101 6.47 -18.13 12.96
N LYS A 102 5.12 -18.23 12.91
CA LYS A 102 4.22 -18.17 14.07
C LYS A 102 4.37 -16.87 14.88
N LEU A 103 4.64 -15.77 14.22
CA LEU A 103 4.77 -14.45 14.82
C LEU A 103 3.48 -13.61 14.72
N LEU A 104 2.57 -13.97 13.82
CA LEU A 104 1.24 -13.39 13.73
C LEU A 104 0.25 -14.22 14.53
N GLU A 105 -0.53 -13.54 15.37
CA GLU A 105 -1.63 -14.11 16.12
C GLU A 105 -2.94 -13.55 15.54
N PHE A 106 -3.74 -14.39 14.91
CA PHE A 106 -5.05 -13.99 14.43
C PHE A 106 -6.03 -13.85 15.58
N MET A 107 -6.80 -12.78 15.55
CA MET A 107 -7.87 -12.56 16.50
C MET A 107 -8.96 -13.60 16.28
N LYS A 108 -9.43 -14.20 17.37
CA LYS A 108 -10.48 -15.21 17.33
C LYS A 108 -11.81 -14.60 17.76
N GLN A 109 -12.84 -14.82 16.96
CA GLN A 109 -14.20 -14.52 17.33
C GLN A 109 -14.93 -15.83 17.67
N THR A 110 -15.55 -15.88 18.83
CA THR A 110 -16.42 -17.00 19.22
C THR A 110 -17.85 -16.67 18.80
N ASP A 111 -18.44 -17.52 17.98
CA ASP A 111 -19.83 -17.42 17.57
C ASP A 111 -20.76 -17.85 18.71
N GLY A 112 -22.05 -17.51 18.62
CA GLY A 112 -23.06 -17.86 19.64
C GLY A 112 -23.14 -19.35 19.96
N ASP A 113 -22.70 -20.21 19.05
CA ASP A 113 -22.64 -21.68 19.21
C ASP A 113 -21.28 -22.17 19.78
N GLY A 114 -20.39 -21.28 20.23
CA GLY A 114 -19.09 -21.63 20.80
C GLY A 114 -18.02 -21.98 19.78
N ILE A 115 -18.27 -21.82 18.49
CA ILE A 115 -17.30 -22.08 17.41
C ILE A 115 -16.37 -20.88 17.28
N GLN A 116 -15.07 -21.12 17.41
CA GLN A 116 -14.04 -20.09 17.18
C GLN A 116 -13.72 -20.00 15.69
N LYS A 117 -13.82 -18.80 15.13
CA LYS A 117 -13.36 -18.47 13.78
C LYS A 117 -12.21 -17.46 13.88
N ASP A 118 -11.18 -17.69 13.10
CA ASP A 118 -10.09 -16.72 12.96
C ASP A 118 -10.60 -15.51 12.14
N LEU A 119 -10.35 -14.31 12.66
CA LEU A 119 -10.64 -13.06 11.95
C LEU A 119 -9.50 -12.77 10.97
N THR A 120 -9.79 -11.96 9.97
CA THR A 120 -8.78 -11.44 9.02
C THR A 120 -7.80 -10.44 9.65
N LEU A 121 -8.09 -9.99 10.88
CA LEU A 121 -7.21 -9.11 11.65
C LEU A 121 -6.24 -9.93 12.48
N ALA A 122 -4.95 -9.67 12.29
CA ALA A 122 -3.88 -10.28 13.06
C ALA A 122 -3.27 -9.25 14.04
N THR A 123 -2.56 -9.77 15.03
CA THR A 123 -1.73 -8.97 15.93
C THR A 123 -0.27 -9.41 15.84
N TRP A 124 0.64 -8.45 15.83
CA TRP A 124 2.07 -8.66 15.89
C TRP A 124 2.71 -7.80 16.96
N ASN A 125 3.31 -8.42 17.96
CA ASN A 125 3.88 -7.73 19.12
C ASN A 125 2.92 -6.71 19.77
N GLY A 126 1.64 -7.09 19.90
CA GLY A 126 0.60 -6.25 20.49
C GLY A 126 0.12 -5.09 19.61
N ARG A 127 0.43 -5.11 18.31
CA ARG A 127 -0.06 -4.13 17.32
C ARG A 127 -1.00 -4.81 16.35
N THR A 128 -2.07 -4.11 15.99
CA THR A 128 -3.00 -4.60 14.97
C THR A 128 -2.34 -4.57 13.60
N VAL A 129 -2.43 -5.68 12.88
CA VAL A 129 -1.91 -5.83 11.52
C VAL A 129 -3.07 -5.80 10.55
N VAL A 130 -2.96 -4.95 9.53
CA VAL A 130 -3.84 -4.90 8.36
C VAL A 130 -3.04 -5.36 7.17
N VAL A 131 -3.53 -6.38 6.47
CA VAL A 131 -2.91 -6.92 5.27
C VAL A 131 -3.54 -6.25 4.05
N ASP A 132 -2.70 -5.73 3.17
CA ASP A 132 -3.12 -4.98 1.98
C ASP A 132 -2.10 -5.17 0.85
N ASP A 133 -2.58 -5.66 -0.30
CA ASP A 133 -1.74 -5.94 -1.46
C ASP A 133 -1.49 -4.71 -2.36
N ASP A 134 -2.17 -3.59 -2.12
CA ASP A 134 -1.93 -2.31 -2.80
C ASP A 134 -0.72 -1.54 -2.23
N LEU A 135 -0.04 -2.10 -1.21
CA LEU A 135 1.16 -1.51 -0.64
C LEU A 135 2.32 -1.45 -1.65
N PRO A 136 3.16 -0.41 -1.59
CA PRO A 136 4.28 -0.27 -2.51
C PRO A 136 5.24 -1.46 -2.44
N ALA A 137 5.46 -2.08 -3.59
CA ALA A 137 6.42 -3.16 -3.78
C ALA A 137 7.33 -2.82 -4.96
N VAL A 138 8.62 -3.09 -4.80
CA VAL A 138 9.63 -2.85 -5.85
C VAL A 138 10.29 -4.17 -6.18
N THR A 139 10.18 -4.59 -7.45
CA THR A 139 10.86 -5.78 -7.95
C THR A 139 12.29 -5.44 -8.34
N GLY A 140 13.22 -6.31 -8.04
CA GLY A 140 14.64 -6.13 -8.33
C GLY A 140 15.41 -7.42 -8.04
N TYR A 141 16.63 -7.27 -7.56
CA TYR A 141 17.53 -8.38 -7.32
C TYR A 141 18.16 -8.28 -5.93
N ALA A 142 18.27 -9.40 -5.23
CA ALA A 142 18.96 -9.53 -3.95
C ALA A 142 20.25 -10.33 -4.09
N ASP A 143 21.13 -10.22 -3.12
CA ASP A 143 22.33 -11.05 -3.01
C ASP A 143 21.99 -12.54 -3.00
N ALA A 144 22.76 -13.33 -3.73
CA ALA A 144 22.66 -14.78 -3.76
C ALA A 144 24.04 -15.43 -3.75
N GLU A 145 24.07 -16.71 -3.39
CA GLU A 145 25.24 -17.58 -3.55
C GLU A 145 25.10 -18.39 -4.86
N ALA A 146 26.20 -18.97 -5.31
CA ALA A 146 26.24 -19.71 -6.58
C ALA A 146 25.28 -20.92 -6.62
N ASP A 147 24.98 -21.50 -5.48
CA ASP A 147 24.12 -22.66 -5.28
C ASP A 147 22.67 -22.30 -4.96
N THR A 148 22.35 -21.00 -4.90
CA THR A 148 20.97 -20.53 -4.65
C THR A 148 20.08 -20.89 -5.83
N PRO A 149 18.93 -21.55 -5.64
CA PRO A 149 18.00 -21.85 -6.71
C PRO A 149 17.53 -20.59 -7.43
N GLY A 150 17.69 -20.56 -8.76
CA GLY A 150 17.33 -19.41 -9.57
C GLY A 150 18.34 -18.26 -9.55
N ALA A 151 19.53 -18.46 -9.03
CA ALA A 151 20.59 -17.46 -9.05
C ALA A 151 21.02 -17.13 -10.49
N LEU A 152 21.23 -15.85 -10.74
CA LEU A 152 21.74 -15.28 -11.98
C LEU A 152 23.14 -14.73 -11.74
N VAL A 153 24.05 -14.97 -12.71
CA VAL A 153 25.39 -14.38 -12.69
C VAL A 153 25.37 -13.03 -13.39
N ILE A 154 25.87 -12.00 -12.75
CA ILE A 154 26.00 -10.68 -13.35
C ILE A 154 27.16 -10.67 -14.34
N LYS A 155 26.90 -10.24 -15.56
CA LYS A 155 27.89 -9.99 -16.61
C LYS A 155 28.08 -8.49 -16.84
N ALA A 156 29.30 -8.08 -17.12
CA ALA A 156 29.60 -6.66 -17.39
C ALA A 156 28.83 -6.15 -18.62
N SER A 157 28.66 -7.00 -19.64
CA SER A 157 27.83 -6.74 -20.82
C SER A 157 27.58 -8.06 -21.57
N GLY A 158 26.52 -8.11 -22.37
CA GLY A 158 26.29 -9.23 -23.31
C GLY A 158 25.87 -10.54 -22.64
N ALA A 159 25.05 -10.48 -21.60
CA ALA A 159 24.44 -11.68 -21.02
C ALA A 159 23.60 -12.43 -22.08
N SER A 160 23.91 -13.69 -22.32
CA SER A 160 23.27 -14.53 -23.32
C SER A 160 22.78 -15.87 -22.77
N GLY A 161 23.20 -16.25 -21.56
CA GLY A 161 22.77 -17.48 -20.88
C GLY A 161 21.45 -17.28 -20.13
N ALA A 162 20.70 -18.38 -19.96
CA ALA A 162 19.44 -18.35 -19.19
C ALA A 162 19.65 -17.98 -17.70
N SER A 163 20.86 -18.19 -17.19
CA SER A 163 21.25 -17.84 -15.80
C SER A 163 22.19 -16.65 -15.76
N GLU A 164 22.14 -15.75 -16.72
CA GLU A 164 22.98 -14.57 -16.80
C GLU A 164 22.15 -13.29 -16.89
N ILE A 165 22.66 -12.20 -16.34
CA ILE A 165 22.04 -10.88 -16.41
C ILE A 165 23.09 -9.79 -16.62
N ASP A 166 22.79 -8.80 -17.46
CA ASP A 166 23.64 -7.62 -17.62
C ASP A 166 23.67 -6.78 -16.36
N LEU A 167 24.83 -6.26 -15.99
CA LEU A 167 25.00 -5.37 -14.84
C LEU A 167 24.04 -4.17 -14.89
N ALA A 168 23.80 -3.60 -16.07
CA ALA A 168 22.87 -2.47 -16.24
C ALA A 168 21.39 -2.84 -15.99
N LYS A 169 21.04 -4.12 -16.09
CA LYS A 169 19.68 -4.64 -15.87
C LYS A 169 19.48 -5.21 -14.48
N ALA A 170 20.54 -5.41 -13.70
CA ALA A 170 20.51 -5.96 -12.35
C ALA A 170 20.07 -4.90 -11.29
N THR A 171 19.35 -3.88 -11.70
CA THR A 171 18.79 -2.81 -10.85
C THR A 171 17.26 -2.79 -10.94
N PRO A 172 16.54 -2.48 -9.85
CA PRO A 172 17.00 -2.17 -8.48
C PRO A 172 17.69 -3.37 -7.80
N TYR A 173 18.70 -3.06 -6.99
CA TYR A 173 19.46 -4.05 -6.25
C TYR A 173 19.28 -3.88 -4.73
N PHE A 174 18.91 -4.97 -4.08
CA PHE A 174 18.61 -5.02 -2.65
C PHE A 174 19.73 -5.77 -1.90
N GLY A 175 20.85 -5.13 -1.75
CA GLY A 175 22.00 -5.71 -1.07
C GLY A 175 22.87 -4.65 -0.44
N THR A 176 23.83 -5.10 0.38
CA THR A 176 24.79 -4.22 1.07
C THR A 176 26.10 -4.05 0.30
N ARG A 177 26.34 -4.93 -0.69
CA ARG A 177 27.54 -4.90 -1.52
C ARG A 177 27.35 -3.98 -2.71
N THR A 178 28.44 -3.44 -3.25
CA THR A 178 28.41 -2.73 -4.53
C THR A 178 28.23 -3.75 -5.67
N LEU A 179 27.22 -3.54 -6.52
CA LEU A 179 26.92 -4.41 -7.63
C LEU A 179 28.11 -4.44 -8.61
N ALA A 180 28.59 -5.64 -8.95
CA ALA A 180 29.74 -5.87 -9.84
C ALA A 180 29.54 -7.10 -10.70
N ALA A 181 30.32 -7.23 -11.77
CA ALA A 181 30.37 -8.44 -12.58
C ALA A 181 30.82 -9.66 -11.75
N ASP A 182 30.37 -10.83 -12.17
CA ASP A 182 30.63 -12.14 -11.54
C ASP A 182 30.03 -12.32 -10.14
N MET A 183 29.17 -11.40 -9.70
CA MET A 183 28.31 -11.60 -8.53
C MET A 183 27.09 -12.45 -8.89
N TYR A 184 26.57 -13.17 -7.90
CA TYR A 184 25.32 -13.89 -8.01
C TYR A 184 24.20 -13.08 -7.39
N VAL A 185 23.06 -13.02 -8.08
CA VAL A 185 21.83 -12.36 -7.63
C VAL A 185 20.62 -13.23 -7.90
N VAL A 186 19.59 -13.07 -7.13
CA VAL A 186 18.29 -13.72 -7.32
C VAL A 186 17.19 -12.68 -7.47
N PRO A 187 16.20 -12.89 -8.34
CA PRO A 187 15.03 -12.00 -8.39
C PRO A 187 14.37 -11.92 -7.02
N ALA A 188 14.10 -10.71 -6.57
CA ALA A 188 13.52 -10.44 -5.27
C ALA A 188 12.55 -9.26 -5.35
N THR A 189 11.60 -9.21 -4.44
CA THR A 189 10.69 -8.08 -4.29
C THR A 189 10.86 -7.48 -2.90
N GLN A 190 11.09 -6.18 -2.85
CA GLN A 190 11.14 -5.42 -1.61
C GLN A 190 9.77 -4.80 -1.35
N TYR A 191 9.16 -5.17 -0.23
CA TYR A 191 7.85 -4.69 0.20
C TYR A 191 7.98 -3.56 1.21
N THR A 192 7.08 -2.58 1.14
CA THR A 192 7.02 -1.50 2.12
C THR A 192 5.98 -1.82 3.19
N THR A 193 6.38 -1.77 4.44
CA THR A 193 5.51 -1.93 5.61
C THR A 193 5.41 -0.60 6.35
N PHE A 194 4.20 -0.10 6.58
CA PHE A 194 3.97 1.14 7.33
C PHE A 194 3.56 0.81 8.76
N ILE A 195 4.17 1.52 9.71
CA ILE A 195 3.85 1.42 11.14
C ILE A 195 3.35 2.78 11.60
N MET A 196 2.12 2.85 12.05
CA MET A 196 1.48 4.10 12.43
C MET A 196 0.96 4.08 13.86
N GLY A 197 0.89 5.26 14.45
CA GLY A 197 0.26 5.49 15.73
C GLY A 197 -1.08 6.21 15.58
N ASN A 198 -1.86 6.25 16.66
CA ASN A 198 -3.09 7.01 16.70
C ASN A 198 -2.82 8.49 16.43
N GLY A 199 -3.63 9.10 15.54
CA GLY A 199 -3.50 10.51 15.17
C GLY A 199 -2.40 10.82 14.16
N ALA A 200 -1.77 9.80 13.54
CA ALA A 200 -0.78 10.01 12.48
C ALA A 200 -1.38 10.70 11.25
N ILE A 201 -2.62 10.38 10.91
CA ILE A 201 -3.38 10.99 9.82
C ILE A 201 -4.77 11.33 10.34
N SER A 202 -5.21 12.58 10.14
CA SER A 202 -6.59 13.00 10.33
C SER A 202 -7.36 12.81 9.04
N TYR A 203 -8.55 12.22 9.14
CA TYR A 203 -9.48 12.04 8.03
C TYR A 203 -10.80 12.74 8.37
N GLU A 204 -11.33 13.53 7.42
CA GLU A 204 -12.62 14.21 7.56
C GLU A 204 -13.37 14.13 6.24
N ASP A 205 -14.60 13.64 6.26
CA ASP A 205 -15.51 13.75 5.12
C ASP A 205 -16.33 15.03 5.27
N ILE A 206 -16.01 16.04 4.45
CA ILE A 206 -16.70 17.34 4.47
C ILE A 206 -18.08 17.23 3.81
N GLY A 207 -18.30 16.19 2.99
CA GLY A 207 -19.49 16.02 2.18
C GLY A 207 -19.58 17.03 1.03
N ALA A 208 -20.60 16.86 0.21
CA ALA A 208 -20.94 17.80 -0.86
C ALA A 208 -22.38 18.29 -0.67
N LYS A 209 -22.68 19.56 -1.06
CA LYS A 209 -24.03 20.10 -1.01
C LYS A 209 -25.05 19.25 -1.75
N VAL A 210 -24.63 18.67 -2.89
CA VAL A 210 -25.39 17.67 -3.66
C VAL A 210 -24.49 16.46 -3.84
N PRO A 211 -24.55 15.46 -2.94
CA PRO A 211 -23.63 14.31 -2.95
C PRO A 211 -23.89 13.37 -4.12
N TYR A 212 -25.11 13.24 -4.54
CA TYR A 212 -25.50 12.44 -5.72
C TYR A 212 -26.62 13.15 -6.50
N GLU A 213 -26.65 12.93 -7.79
CA GLU A 213 -27.64 13.46 -8.71
C GLU A 213 -27.84 12.48 -9.85
N MET A 214 -29.07 12.17 -10.21
CA MET A 214 -29.43 11.36 -11.37
C MET A 214 -30.01 12.24 -12.46
N ALA A 215 -29.49 12.08 -13.68
CA ALA A 215 -30.05 12.73 -14.87
C ALA A 215 -30.43 11.65 -15.88
N ARG A 216 -31.64 11.76 -16.43
CA ARG A 216 -32.13 10.89 -17.52
C ARG A 216 -32.11 11.66 -18.82
N ASP A 217 -31.45 11.11 -19.84
CA ASP A 217 -31.53 11.60 -21.22
C ASP A 217 -32.43 10.67 -22.04
N PRO A 218 -33.67 11.09 -22.37
CA PRO A 218 -34.61 10.26 -23.12
C PRO A 218 -34.24 10.14 -24.60
N LYS A 219 -33.33 10.97 -25.12
CA LYS A 219 -32.99 11.00 -26.55
C LYS A 219 -31.95 9.96 -26.93
N THR A 220 -31.14 9.50 -25.99
CA THR A 220 -30.04 8.59 -26.25
C THR A 220 -30.46 7.18 -25.89
N ASN A 221 -30.41 6.25 -26.85
CA ASN A 221 -30.63 4.79 -26.65
C ASN A 221 -31.96 4.44 -25.93
N GLY A 222 -33.02 5.21 -26.13
CA GLY A 222 -34.31 4.98 -25.46
C GLY A 222 -34.38 5.41 -23.99
N GLY A 223 -33.33 6.03 -23.50
CA GLY A 223 -33.18 6.56 -22.14
C GLY A 223 -31.92 6.09 -21.46
N VAL A 224 -30.97 7.00 -21.26
CA VAL A 224 -29.73 6.76 -20.49
C VAL A 224 -29.86 7.43 -19.13
N ASP A 225 -29.73 6.65 -18.05
CA ASP A 225 -29.65 7.19 -16.69
C ASP A 225 -28.18 7.40 -16.33
N THR A 226 -27.81 8.63 -15.97
CA THR A 226 -26.45 8.99 -15.55
C THR A 226 -26.44 9.36 -14.08
N LEU A 227 -25.61 8.67 -13.29
CA LEU A 227 -25.40 8.96 -11.87
C LEU A 227 -24.16 9.85 -11.70
N TYR A 228 -24.35 11.03 -11.14
CA TYR A 228 -23.27 11.94 -10.76
C TYR A 228 -23.06 11.84 -9.25
N MET A 229 -21.83 11.51 -8.86
CA MET A 229 -21.46 11.44 -7.45
C MET A 229 -20.34 12.42 -7.15
N ARG A 230 -20.46 13.12 -6.02
CA ARG A 230 -19.47 14.11 -5.57
C ARG A 230 -19.07 13.81 -4.13
N GLN A 231 -17.76 13.77 -3.89
CA GLN A 231 -17.17 13.65 -2.55
C GLN A 231 -16.20 14.80 -2.31
N ARG A 232 -16.06 15.20 -1.04
CA ARG A 232 -15.05 16.13 -0.58
C ARG A 232 -14.49 15.58 0.73
N LYS A 233 -13.23 15.22 0.72
CA LYS A 233 -12.55 14.60 1.85
C LYS A 233 -11.25 15.32 2.11
N VAL A 234 -10.83 15.33 3.38
CA VAL A 234 -9.54 15.86 3.80
C VAL A 234 -8.77 14.74 4.46
N PHE A 235 -7.56 14.53 3.99
CA PHE A 235 -6.53 13.70 4.62
C PHE A 235 -5.41 14.63 5.05
N SER A 236 -5.08 14.66 6.33
CA SER A 236 -4.04 15.52 6.87
C SER A 236 -3.05 14.70 7.69
N PRO A 237 -1.86 14.39 7.16
CA PRO A 237 -0.77 13.84 7.95
C PRO A 237 -0.34 14.86 9.02
N TYR A 238 -0.13 14.40 10.25
CA TYR A 238 0.24 15.26 11.35
C TYR A 238 1.66 15.82 11.18
N GLY A 239 1.79 17.15 11.19
CA GLY A 239 3.09 17.84 11.10
C GLY A 239 3.68 17.95 9.68
N ILE A 240 2.96 17.49 8.66
CA ILE A 240 3.39 17.54 7.27
C ILE A 240 2.33 18.31 6.46
N SER A 241 2.77 19.27 5.65
CA SER A 241 1.91 20.07 4.79
C SER A 241 2.15 19.71 3.33
N TYR A 242 1.07 19.68 2.56
CA TYR A 242 1.13 19.49 1.12
C TYR A 242 1.31 20.84 0.42
N GLU A 243 2.36 20.99 -0.38
CA GLU A 243 2.62 22.18 -1.17
C GLU A 243 2.19 21.97 -2.64
N LYS A 244 1.24 22.78 -3.07
CA LYS A 244 0.75 22.77 -4.46
C LYS A 244 1.70 23.55 -5.38
N LYS A 245 2.80 22.94 -5.83
CA LYS A 245 3.80 23.64 -6.68
C LYS A 245 3.36 23.84 -8.13
N SER A 246 2.99 22.78 -8.83
CA SER A 246 2.69 22.81 -10.27
C SER A 246 1.37 22.14 -10.64
N GLN A 247 0.53 21.91 -9.66
CA GLN A 247 -0.75 21.25 -9.85
C GLN A 247 -1.76 22.18 -10.53
N THR A 248 -2.34 21.75 -11.64
CA THR A 248 -3.35 22.51 -12.40
C THR A 248 -4.77 22.24 -11.91
N LYS A 249 -5.03 21.05 -11.34
CA LYS A 249 -6.35 20.65 -10.84
C LYS A 249 -6.52 21.01 -9.36
N LEU A 250 -7.76 21.19 -8.91
CA LEU A 250 -8.09 21.50 -7.53
C LEU A 250 -7.77 20.32 -6.59
N SER A 251 -8.04 19.10 -7.04
CA SER A 251 -7.67 17.89 -6.28
C SER A 251 -6.35 17.32 -6.79
N PRO A 252 -5.46 16.88 -5.91
CA PRO A 252 -4.25 16.17 -6.32
C PRO A 252 -4.62 14.84 -6.99
N THR A 253 -3.78 14.39 -7.91
CA THR A 253 -3.80 13.02 -8.43
C THR A 253 -2.92 12.14 -7.55
N ASP A 254 -3.13 10.81 -7.58
CA ASP A 254 -2.30 9.87 -6.83
C ASP A 254 -0.81 10.07 -7.14
N THR A 255 -0.45 10.22 -8.41
CA THR A 255 0.93 10.53 -8.84
C THR A 255 1.48 11.83 -8.23
N ALA A 256 0.64 12.86 -8.06
CA ALA A 256 1.07 14.12 -7.45
C ALA A 256 1.26 13.97 -5.93
N LEU A 257 0.48 13.13 -5.28
CA LEU A 257 0.62 12.81 -3.86
C LEU A 257 1.86 11.96 -3.58
N GLU A 258 2.24 11.08 -4.50
CA GLU A 258 3.40 10.18 -4.40
C GLU A 258 4.76 10.88 -4.60
N ASN A 259 4.78 12.09 -5.15
CA ASN A 259 6.01 12.77 -5.53
C ASN A 259 6.76 13.47 -4.36
N GLY A 260 6.26 13.44 -3.16
CA GLY A 260 6.93 13.98 -1.99
C GLY A 260 7.02 15.50 -1.90
#